data_0d956f052109b54afdb4e9d2c7f19e98
#
_entry.id   0d956f052109b54afdb4e9d2c7f19e98
#
_cell.length_a   1.000
_cell.length_b   1.000
_cell.length_c   1.000
_cell.angle_alpha   90.00
_cell.angle_beta   90.00
_cell.angle_gamma   90.00
#
_symmetry.space_group_name_H-M   'P 1'
#
loop_
_entity.id
_entity.type
_entity.pdbx_description
1 polymer ?
#
loop_
_entity_poly.entity_id
_entity_poly.type
_entity_poly.pdbx_seq_one_letter_code
_entity_poly.pdbx_strand_id
1 'polypeptide(L)'
;MQYKPYIPQSISELLDQLAHLRLASPTFKDETGYLPRQSIDTAFYSLNEGLLVARKTLGEERCMALRVLSDKMRALFESDPDDKTGDTHAGRMLTHEMEDILRSVRKRT
;
A
#
# COMPACT_ATOMS: atom_id res chain seq x y z
N MET A 1 -8.66 5.47 23.13
CA MET A 1 -8.49 4.28 22.29
C MET A 1 -7.50 4.55 21.18
N GLN A 2 -6.49 3.70 21.05
CA GLN A 2 -5.53 3.86 19.97
C GLN A 2 -6.09 3.28 18.67
N TYR A 3 -5.93 4.03 17.58
CA TYR A 3 -6.30 3.53 16.26
C TYR A 3 -5.37 2.40 15.85
N LYS A 4 -5.95 1.26 15.48
CA LYS A 4 -5.19 0.12 14.96
C LYS A 4 -5.65 -0.12 13.52
N PRO A 5 -4.77 0.09 12.54
CA PRO A 5 -5.16 -0.18 11.15
C PRO A 5 -5.37 -1.67 10.93
N TYR A 6 -6.32 -2.00 10.06
CA TYR A 6 -6.55 -3.38 9.66
C TYR A 6 -5.35 -3.91 8.87
N ILE A 7 -4.89 -5.11 9.18
CA ILE A 7 -3.79 -5.75 8.48
C ILE A 7 -4.36 -6.73 7.45
N PRO A 8 -4.11 -6.54 6.14
CA PRO A 8 -4.57 -7.49 5.12
C PRO A 8 -4.07 -8.91 5.40
N GLN A 9 -4.96 -9.88 5.26
CA GLN A 9 -4.68 -11.27 5.60
C GLN A 9 -4.55 -12.18 4.38
N SER A 10 -4.77 -11.65 3.18
CA SER A 10 -4.75 -12.46 1.95
C SER A 10 -4.30 -11.62 0.76
N ILE A 11 -4.00 -12.30 -0.34
CA ILE A 11 -3.67 -11.62 -1.61
C ILE A 11 -4.82 -10.71 -2.05
N SER A 12 -6.06 -11.20 -1.95
CA SER A 12 -7.24 -10.40 -2.32
C SER A 12 -7.35 -9.13 -1.50
N GLU A 13 -7.10 -9.23 -0.19
CA GLU A 13 -7.15 -8.05 0.68
C GLU A 13 -6.02 -7.08 0.39
N LEU A 14 -4.83 -7.58 0.02
CA LEU A 14 -3.72 -6.71 -0.39
C LEU A 14 -4.07 -5.96 -1.67
N LEU A 15 -4.72 -6.62 -2.63
CA LEU A 15 -5.17 -5.97 -3.87
C LEU A 15 -6.17 -4.85 -3.56
N ASP A 16 -7.13 -5.12 -2.66
CA ASP A 16 -8.10 -4.12 -2.22
C ASP A 16 -7.41 -2.95 -1.54
N GLN A 17 -6.42 -3.24 -0.70
CA GLN A 17 -5.65 -2.22 0.00
C GLN A 17 -4.93 -1.30 -0.99
N LEU A 18 -4.31 -1.86 -2.03
CA LEU A 18 -3.59 -1.04 -3.02
C LEU A 18 -4.54 -0.11 -3.77
N ALA A 19 -5.73 -0.60 -4.13
CA ALA A 19 -6.73 0.25 -4.76
C ALA A 19 -7.15 1.40 -3.83
N HIS A 20 -7.32 1.11 -2.55
CA HIS A 20 -7.65 2.12 -1.55
C HIS A 20 -6.52 3.14 -1.39
N LEU A 21 -5.26 2.68 -1.38
CA LEU A 21 -4.11 3.57 -1.29
C LEU A 21 -4.07 4.57 -2.45
N ARG A 22 -4.38 4.12 -3.68
CA ARG A 22 -4.44 5.04 -4.82
C ARG A 22 -5.44 6.16 -4.60
N LEU A 23 -6.62 5.81 -4.07
CA LEU A 23 -7.69 6.78 -3.85
C LEU A 23 -7.37 7.75 -2.71
N ALA A 24 -6.71 7.27 -1.68
CA ALA A 24 -6.43 8.07 -0.47
C ALA A 24 -5.15 8.90 -0.58
N SER A 25 -4.27 8.60 -1.55
CA SER A 25 -2.99 9.29 -1.71
C SER A 25 -3.19 10.76 -2.09
N PRO A 26 -2.25 11.62 -1.77
CA PRO A 26 -0.95 11.35 -1.11
C PRO A 26 -0.95 11.48 0.40
N THR A 27 -2.00 11.97 1.03
CA THR A 27 -2.00 12.29 2.45
C THR A 27 -2.59 11.19 3.33
N PHE A 28 -3.50 10.39 2.78
CA PHE A 28 -4.16 9.28 3.49
C PHE A 28 -4.97 9.73 4.71
N LYS A 29 -5.34 11.00 4.75
CA LYS A 29 -6.16 11.53 5.83
C LYS A 29 -7.63 11.23 5.58
N ASP A 30 -8.34 10.90 6.65
CA ASP A 30 -9.79 10.74 6.58
C ASP A 30 -10.44 12.10 6.76
N GLU A 31 -10.93 12.67 5.67
CA GLU A 31 -11.58 13.98 5.66
C GLU A 31 -12.96 13.98 6.28
N THR A 32 -13.54 12.78 6.50
CA THR A 32 -14.85 12.67 7.14
C THR A 32 -14.81 12.88 8.66
N GLY A 33 -13.61 12.77 9.24
CA GLY A 33 -13.44 12.93 10.68
C GLY A 33 -13.67 11.66 11.49
N TYR A 34 -14.13 10.57 10.87
CA TYR A 34 -14.38 9.32 11.57
C TYR A 34 -13.08 8.62 12.00
N LEU A 35 -12.01 8.80 11.23
CA LEU A 35 -10.71 8.17 11.50
C LEU A 35 -9.63 9.25 11.55
N PRO A 36 -9.65 10.12 12.58
CA PRO A 36 -8.76 11.29 12.62
C PRO A 36 -7.27 10.94 12.73
N ARG A 37 -6.94 9.69 13.05
CA ARG A 37 -5.54 9.25 13.14
C ARG A 37 -5.07 8.52 11.89
N GLN A 38 -5.91 8.41 10.89
CA GLN A 38 -5.50 7.81 9.63
C GLN A 38 -4.49 8.74 8.94
N SER A 39 -3.38 8.16 8.48
CA SER A 39 -2.26 8.92 7.92
C SER A 39 -1.45 8.02 7.00
N ILE A 40 -0.45 8.62 6.34
CA ILE A 40 0.51 7.85 5.53
C ILE A 40 1.22 6.78 6.39
N ASP A 41 1.52 7.09 7.65
CA ASP A 41 2.17 6.13 8.55
C ASP A 41 1.30 4.90 8.78
N THR A 42 0.03 5.09 9.11
CA THR A 42 -0.88 3.96 9.35
C THR A 42 -1.16 3.18 8.08
N ALA A 43 -1.29 3.87 6.94
CA ALA A 43 -1.54 3.22 5.65
C ALA A 43 -0.38 2.30 5.26
N PHE A 44 0.86 2.77 5.37
CA PHE A 44 2.02 1.97 4.99
C PHE A 44 2.37 0.92 6.04
N TYR A 45 2.09 1.18 7.32
CA TYR A 45 2.19 0.15 8.34
C TYR A 45 1.27 -1.02 8.00
N SER A 46 0.02 -0.75 7.69
CA SER A 46 -0.95 -1.76 7.31
C SER A 46 -0.48 -2.57 6.08
N LEU A 47 -0.04 -1.87 5.04
CA LEU A 47 0.44 -2.53 3.82
C LEU A 47 1.64 -3.43 4.09
N ASN A 48 2.65 -2.89 4.77
CA ASN A 48 3.89 -3.62 5.01
C ASN A 48 3.68 -4.84 5.91
N GLU A 49 2.82 -4.71 6.94
CA GLU A 49 2.48 -5.85 7.79
C GLU A 49 1.68 -6.90 7.01
N GLY A 50 0.81 -6.47 6.11
CA GLY A 50 0.09 -7.38 5.22
C GLY A 50 1.03 -8.18 4.32
N LEU A 51 2.09 -7.55 3.82
CA LEU A 51 3.11 -8.25 3.03
C LEU A 51 3.82 -9.32 3.87
N LEU A 52 4.09 -9.04 5.14
CA LEU A 52 4.69 -10.03 6.03
C LEU A 52 3.75 -11.21 6.31
N VAL A 53 2.47 -10.93 6.51
CA VAL A 53 1.47 -11.99 6.69
C VAL A 53 1.44 -12.92 5.47
N ALA A 54 1.55 -12.36 4.27
CA ALA A 54 1.49 -13.10 3.02
C ALA A 54 2.83 -13.70 2.59
N ARG A 55 3.89 -13.52 3.37
CA ARG A 55 5.27 -13.87 3.00
C ARG A 55 5.41 -15.31 2.50
N LYS A 56 4.78 -16.27 3.18
CA LYS A 56 4.87 -17.69 2.79
C LYS A 56 4.21 -17.93 1.43
N THR A 57 3.08 -17.30 1.19
CA THR A 57 2.37 -17.40 -0.08
C THR A 57 3.13 -16.74 -1.21
N LEU A 58 3.71 -15.59 -0.95
CA LEU A 58 4.45 -14.80 -1.95
C LEU A 58 5.82 -15.38 -2.27
N GLY A 59 6.52 -15.90 -1.28
CA GLY A 59 7.94 -16.25 -1.38
C GLY A 59 8.82 -15.04 -1.12
N GLU A 60 10.07 -15.29 -0.76
CA GLU A 60 11.01 -14.25 -0.38
C GLU A 60 11.22 -13.21 -1.48
N GLU A 61 11.40 -13.68 -2.71
CA GLU A 61 11.74 -12.80 -3.83
C GLU A 61 10.62 -11.79 -4.13
N ARG A 62 9.38 -12.28 -4.19
CA ARG A 62 8.23 -11.39 -4.42
C ARG A 62 7.99 -10.46 -3.24
N CYS A 63 8.14 -10.99 -2.02
CA CYS A 63 7.95 -10.19 -0.82
C CYS A 63 8.96 -9.03 -0.77
N MET A 64 10.22 -9.29 -1.10
CA MET A 64 11.25 -8.25 -1.16
C MET A 64 10.95 -7.22 -2.26
N ALA A 65 10.56 -7.68 -3.43
CA ALA A 65 10.23 -6.79 -4.55
C ALA A 65 9.07 -5.87 -4.17
N LEU A 66 8.04 -6.41 -3.56
CA LEU A 66 6.88 -5.64 -3.12
C LEU A 66 7.26 -4.61 -2.04
N ARG A 67 8.15 -4.99 -1.13
CA ARG A 67 8.60 -4.06 -0.09
C ARG A 67 9.39 -2.90 -0.68
N VAL A 68 10.26 -3.17 -1.66
CA VAL A 68 11.00 -2.12 -2.36
C VAL A 68 10.04 -1.14 -3.04
N LEU A 69 9.01 -1.67 -3.72
CA LEU A 69 8.00 -0.83 -4.37
C LEU A 69 7.20 -0.02 -3.34
N SER A 70 6.86 -0.63 -2.21
CA SER A 70 6.18 0.06 -1.13
C SER A 70 6.99 1.25 -0.62
N ASP A 71 8.29 1.05 -0.38
CA ASP A 71 9.16 2.12 0.11
C ASP A 71 9.30 3.25 -0.91
N LYS A 72 9.43 2.92 -2.20
CA LYS A 72 9.48 3.92 -3.27
C LYS A 72 8.18 4.71 -3.37
N MET A 73 7.06 4.01 -3.29
CA MET A 73 5.74 4.62 -3.35
C MET A 73 5.56 5.63 -2.22
N ARG A 74 5.93 5.23 -1.01
CA ARG A 74 5.84 6.14 0.15
C ARG A 74 6.69 7.39 -0.05
N ALA A 75 7.92 7.23 -0.51
CA ALA A 75 8.81 8.36 -0.74
C ALA A 75 8.23 9.34 -1.76
N LEU A 76 7.60 8.82 -2.82
CA LEU A 76 6.98 9.67 -3.84
C LEU A 76 5.79 10.45 -3.27
N PHE A 77 4.95 9.82 -2.46
CA PHE A 77 3.83 10.51 -1.85
C PHE A 77 4.30 11.57 -0.84
N GLU A 78 5.33 11.25 -0.06
CA GLU A 78 5.87 12.19 0.92
C GLU A 78 6.53 13.40 0.27
N SER A 79 7.11 13.24 -0.92
CA SER A 79 7.73 14.34 -1.64
C SER A 79 6.74 15.25 -2.35
N ASP A 80 5.47 14.85 -2.44
CA ASP A 80 4.45 15.58 -3.20
C ASP A 80 3.10 15.58 -2.47
N PRO A 81 3.06 16.12 -1.24
CA PRO A 81 1.84 16.07 -0.41
C PRO A 81 0.66 16.85 -0.97
N ASP A 82 0.91 17.79 -1.88
CA ASP A 82 -0.14 18.61 -2.49
C ASP A 82 -0.50 18.14 -3.91
N ASP A 83 0.09 17.04 -4.37
CA ASP A 83 -0.15 16.46 -5.70
C ASP A 83 0.11 17.47 -6.81
N LYS A 84 1.28 18.12 -6.79
CA LYS A 84 1.62 19.18 -7.75
C LYS A 84 2.83 18.88 -8.62
N THR A 85 3.71 17.93 -8.21
CA THR A 85 4.98 17.69 -8.92
C THR A 85 4.92 16.52 -9.88
N GLY A 86 3.87 15.70 -9.83
CA GLY A 86 3.79 14.46 -10.59
C GLY A 86 4.30 13.25 -9.82
N ASP A 87 4.95 13.43 -8.68
CA ASP A 87 5.46 12.32 -7.87
C ASP A 87 4.32 11.49 -7.28
N THR A 88 3.21 12.12 -6.89
CA THR A 88 2.04 11.40 -6.41
C THR A 88 1.48 10.48 -7.50
N HIS A 89 1.40 10.96 -8.74
CA HIS A 89 0.98 10.14 -9.87
C HIS A 89 1.93 8.96 -10.05
N ALA A 90 3.25 9.19 -10.00
CA ALA A 90 4.24 8.13 -10.11
C ALA A 90 4.05 7.09 -9.00
N GLY A 91 3.77 7.54 -7.78
CA GLY A 91 3.48 6.64 -6.67
C GLY A 91 2.24 5.78 -6.91
N ARG A 92 1.17 6.39 -7.42
CA ARG A 92 -0.05 5.66 -7.77
C ARG A 92 0.22 4.59 -8.84
N MET A 93 1.08 4.89 -9.81
CA MET A 93 1.43 3.92 -10.84
C MET A 93 2.18 2.72 -10.29
N LEU A 94 2.96 2.89 -9.22
CA LEU A 94 3.65 1.77 -8.56
C LEU A 94 2.66 0.77 -7.95
N THR A 95 1.46 1.21 -7.55
CA THR A 95 0.45 0.27 -7.05
C THR A 95 0.08 -0.76 -8.11
N HIS A 96 0.07 -0.37 -9.39
CA HIS A 96 -0.24 -1.30 -10.48
C HIS A 96 0.86 -2.35 -10.66
N GLU A 97 2.13 -1.95 -10.51
CA GLU A 97 3.23 -2.91 -10.54
C GLU A 97 3.13 -3.92 -9.39
N MET A 98 2.79 -3.44 -8.20
CA MET A 98 2.58 -4.32 -7.05
C MET A 98 1.40 -5.26 -7.29
N GLU A 99 0.30 -4.76 -7.85
CA GLU A 99 -0.85 -5.58 -8.18
C GLU A 99 -0.50 -6.69 -9.16
N ASP A 100 0.33 -6.38 -10.17
CA ASP A 100 0.76 -7.38 -11.15
C ASP A 100 1.56 -8.51 -10.47
N ILE A 101 2.44 -8.16 -9.54
CA ILE A 101 3.21 -9.16 -8.79
C ILE A 101 2.26 -10.03 -7.95
N LEU A 102 1.30 -9.42 -7.25
CA LEU A 102 0.34 -10.15 -6.45
C LEU A 102 -0.52 -11.09 -7.29
N ARG A 103 -0.98 -10.63 -8.46
CA ARG A 103 -1.79 -11.44 -9.36
C ARG A 103 -1.01 -12.59 -9.96
N SER A 104 0.31 -12.45 -10.11
CA SER A 104 1.14 -13.53 -10.64
C SER A 104 1.13 -14.77 -9.74
N VAL A 105 0.96 -14.58 -8.43
CA VAL A 105 0.82 -15.69 -7.48
C VAL A 105 -0.48 -16.45 -7.72
N ARG A 106 -1.58 -15.71 -7.96
CA ARG A 106 -2.90 -16.31 -8.17
C ARG A 106 -3.01 -17.12 -9.46
N LYS A 107 -2.19 -16.79 -10.45
CA LYS A 107 -2.21 -17.49 -11.75
C LYS A 107 -1.52 -18.84 -11.72
N ARG A 108 -0.94 -19.23 -10.60
CA ARG A 108 -0.18 -20.49 -10.48
C ARG A 108 -1.01 -21.68 -10.06
N THR A 109 -2.27 -21.56 -9.94
CA THR A 109 -3.13 -22.70 -9.57
C THR A 109 -3.35 -23.65 -10.72
#